data_41928b8d96f9c5e513406a37ee87cdd2
#
_entry.id   41928b8d96f9c5e513406a37ee87cdd2
#
_cell.length_a   1.000
_cell.length_b   1.000
_cell.length_c   1.000
_cell.angle_alpha   90.00
_cell.angle_beta   90.00
_cell.angle_gamma   90.00
#
_symmetry.space_group_name_H-M   'P 1'
#
loop_
_entity.id
_entity.type
_entity.pdbx_description
1 polymer ?
#
loop_
_entity_poly.entity_id
_entity_poly.type
_entity_poly.pdbx_seq_one_letter_code
_entity_poly.pdbx_strand_id
1 'polypeptide(L)'
;MTEGISPDFQMDAGHALWQACVEDLARELPENQFNTWIKPLTAQASQDQQTITLFVANRFKLDWIRSQYAGRLAALLEKIQGHPIKIELAITPRERIVRSGMASTPSSMEMPVQASAVADEGATSAFRSRLNASLNFDNLVEGTANRMARAAAMHVAGSPGQLYNPLFIYGGVGLGKTHLMHAIGNKLLAERPEAKVLYIHAEQFVSDVVKAYQRKTFDEFKFHYHSLDLLLIDDVQLFANKDRTQEEFFNAFEALLAKKSHIVMTSDTYPKGLADIHERLVSRFDSGLTVAMEPPELEMRVAILINKAISEGSEMPEEVAFFVAKNVRSNVRELEGALRKILAYSRFNQKDISIQLARDALRDLLSIQNRQISVENIQKTVADYYKIKVADMYSKKRPASIARPRQIAMYLAKEMTQKSLPEIGELFGGRDHTTVLHAVRKIGAERLQMTDLNHQLHVLEQTLKG
;
A
#
# COMPACT_ATOMS: atom_id res chain seq x y z
N MET A 1 30.50 -59.19 6.74
CA MET A 1 30.48 -58.22 5.61
C MET A 1 29.26 -57.37 5.80
N THR A 2 29.41 -56.24 6.45
CA THR A 2 28.36 -55.28 6.68
C THR A 2 28.73 -54.06 5.81
N GLU A 3 28.05 -53.92 4.67
CA GLU A 3 28.16 -52.75 3.81
C GLU A 3 27.53 -51.55 4.48
N GLY A 4 28.32 -50.54 4.72
CA GLY A 4 27.86 -49.25 5.24
C GLY A 4 27.10 -48.49 4.18
N ILE A 5 25.87 -48.14 4.50
CA ILE A 5 25.02 -47.22 3.72
C ILE A 5 25.58 -45.83 3.92
N SER A 6 25.96 -45.16 2.85
CA SER A 6 26.53 -43.81 2.82
C SER A 6 25.53 -42.75 3.33
N PRO A 7 25.98 -41.73 4.06
CA PRO A 7 25.11 -40.68 4.63
C PRO A 7 24.40 -39.78 3.60
N ASP A 8 24.81 -39.79 2.35
CA ASP A 8 24.26 -38.92 1.30
C ASP A 8 22.87 -39.31 0.80
N PHE A 9 22.39 -40.54 1.03
CA PHE A 9 21.09 -41.02 0.56
C PHE A 9 19.94 -40.63 1.50
N GLN A 10 20.21 -40.20 2.74
CA GLN A 10 19.18 -39.83 3.72
C GLN A 10 18.80 -38.33 3.70
N MET A 11 19.60 -37.47 3.06
CA MET A 11 19.24 -36.05 2.86
C MET A 11 18.13 -35.85 1.80
N ASP A 12 17.93 -36.81 0.91
CA ASP A 12 17.08 -36.64 -0.28
C ASP A 12 15.57 -36.81 0.03
N ALA A 13 15.19 -37.68 0.95
CA ALA A 13 13.79 -37.99 1.22
C ALA A 13 13.04 -36.87 1.95
N GLY A 14 13.67 -36.20 2.89
CA GLY A 14 13.09 -35.06 3.61
C GLY A 14 12.98 -33.80 2.73
N HIS A 15 13.91 -33.63 1.82
CA HIS A 15 13.90 -32.56 0.85
C HIS A 15 12.81 -32.79 -0.21
N ALA A 16 12.63 -34.02 -0.68
CA ALA A 16 11.58 -34.39 -1.61
C ALA A 16 10.17 -34.18 -1.02
N LEU A 17 9.97 -34.53 0.25
CA LEU A 17 8.71 -34.33 0.97
C LEU A 17 8.38 -32.83 1.13
N TRP A 18 9.38 -32.04 1.46
CA TRP A 18 9.22 -30.57 1.56
C TRP A 18 8.92 -29.95 0.19
N GLN A 19 9.57 -30.37 -0.86
CA GLN A 19 9.32 -29.91 -2.22
C GLN A 19 7.88 -30.18 -2.66
N ALA A 20 7.36 -31.39 -2.41
CA ALA A 20 5.96 -31.72 -2.70
C ALA A 20 4.98 -30.82 -1.92
N CYS A 21 5.26 -30.56 -0.64
CA CYS A 21 4.46 -29.64 0.17
C CYS A 21 4.48 -28.20 -0.35
N VAL A 22 5.66 -27.73 -0.81
CA VAL A 22 5.85 -26.39 -1.40
C VAL A 22 5.08 -26.28 -2.73
N GLU A 23 5.08 -27.32 -3.57
CA GLU A 23 4.30 -27.32 -4.82
C GLU A 23 2.78 -27.24 -4.59
N ASP A 24 2.25 -27.95 -3.60
CA ASP A 24 0.84 -27.88 -3.25
C ASP A 24 0.48 -26.50 -2.67
N LEU A 25 1.33 -25.93 -1.82
CA LEU A 25 1.14 -24.59 -1.27
C LEU A 25 1.24 -23.50 -2.36
N ALA A 26 2.08 -23.68 -3.38
CA ALA A 26 2.17 -22.76 -4.50
C ALA A 26 0.88 -22.71 -5.35
N ARG A 27 0.10 -23.81 -5.37
CA ARG A 27 -1.20 -23.87 -6.06
C ARG A 27 -2.34 -23.28 -5.21
N GLU A 28 -2.22 -23.36 -3.89
CA GLU A 28 -3.29 -22.97 -2.97
C GLU A 28 -3.16 -21.53 -2.46
N LEU A 29 -1.93 -21.00 -2.37
CA LEU A 29 -1.68 -19.67 -1.81
C LEU A 29 -1.52 -18.63 -2.92
N PRO A 30 -1.94 -17.39 -2.68
CA PRO A 30 -1.59 -16.27 -3.54
C PRO A 30 -0.07 -16.15 -3.70
N GLU A 31 0.38 -15.86 -4.91
CA GLU A 31 1.80 -15.85 -5.29
C GLU A 31 2.68 -14.98 -4.35
N ASN A 32 2.15 -13.84 -3.91
CA ASN A 32 2.84 -12.95 -2.98
C ASN A 32 3.04 -13.56 -1.60
N GLN A 33 2.02 -14.27 -1.08
CA GLN A 33 2.12 -14.94 0.21
C GLN A 33 3.08 -16.12 0.14
N PHE A 34 3.03 -16.87 -0.95
CA PHE A 34 3.92 -17.99 -1.19
C PHE A 34 5.39 -17.55 -1.28
N ASN A 35 5.68 -16.54 -2.12
CA ASN A 35 7.05 -16.05 -2.31
C ASN A 35 7.64 -15.40 -1.05
N THR A 36 6.80 -14.77 -0.21
CA THR A 36 7.24 -14.06 1.00
C THR A 36 7.45 -14.99 2.20
N TRP A 37 6.55 -15.97 2.38
CA TRP A 37 6.48 -16.74 3.62
C TRP A 37 6.91 -18.19 3.49
N ILE A 38 6.65 -18.84 2.35
CA ILE A 38 6.88 -20.28 2.18
C ILE A 38 8.16 -20.58 1.40
N LYS A 39 8.35 -19.93 0.26
CA LYS A 39 9.52 -20.13 -0.62
C LYS A 39 10.89 -19.94 0.05
N PRO A 40 11.08 -18.98 1.01
CA PRO A 40 12.36 -18.80 1.68
C PRO A 40 12.64 -19.81 2.80
N LEU A 41 11.73 -20.75 3.07
CA LEU A 41 11.91 -21.76 4.11
C LEU A 41 12.81 -22.89 3.61
N THR A 42 13.74 -23.30 4.46
CA THR A 42 14.52 -24.52 4.24
C THR A 42 14.08 -25.57 5.24
N ALA A 43 13.94 -26.80 4.80
CA ALA A 43 13.50 -27.91 5.63
C ALA A 43 14.61 -28.91 5.84
N GLN A 44 14.67 -29.48 7.05
CA GLN A 44 15.52 -30.60 7.39
C GLN A 44 14.69 -31.67 8.13
N ALA A 45 14.65 -32.85 7.60
CA ALA A 45 13.98 -33.98 8.26
C ALA A 45 14.89 -34.60 9.32
N SER A 46 14.30 -35.07 10.42
CA SER A 46 15.02 -35.86 11.41
C SER A 46 15.27 -37.29 10.91
N GLN A 47 16.23 -38.01 11.50
CA GLN A 47 16.61 -39.36 11.09
C GLN A 47 15.47 -40.37 11.20
N ASP A 48 14.51 -40.14 12.06
CA ASP A 48 13.32 -40.99 12.27
C ASP A 48 12.14 -40.65 11.36
N GLN A 49 12.26 -39.62 10.49
CA GLN A 49 11.23 -39.10 9.58
C GLN A 49 9.93 -38.68 10.26
N GLN A 50 9.91 -38.56 11.60
CA GLN A 50 8.72 -38.14 12.35
C GLN A 50 8.68 -36.65 12.65
N THR A 51 9.81 -35.94 12.44
CA THR A 51 9.92 -34.50 12.70
C THR A 51 10.58 -33.79 11.51
N ILE A 52 9.96 -32.70 11.06
CA ILE A 52 10.53 -31.79 10.07
C ILE A 52 10.83 -30.45 10.75
N THR A 53 12.10 -30.02 10.69
CA THR A 53 12.52 -28.71 11.17
C THR A 53 12.56 -27.75 10.00
N LEU A 54 11.73 -26.69 10.08
CA LEU A 54 11.72 -25.61 9.10
C LEU A 54 12.55 -24.44 9.63
N PHE A 55 13.56 -24.05 8.86
CA PHE A 55 14.41 -22.92 9.20
C PHE A 55 13.87 -21.63 8.63
N VAL A 56 13.79 -20.62 9.49
CA VAL A 56 13.30 -19.28 9.20
C VAL A 56 14.38 -18.23 9.46
N ALA A 57 14.36 -17.15 8.69
CA ALA A 57 15.41 -16.13 8.75
C ALA A 57 15.43 -15.34 10.08
N ASN A 58 14.29 -15.23 10.79
CA ASN A 58 14.20 -14.49 12.05
C ASN A 58 13.02 -14.94 12.93
N ARG A 59 13.02 -14.47 14.19
CA ARG A 59 12.00 -14.82 15.18
C ARG A 59 10.59 -14.38 14.79
N PHE A 60 10.48 -13.27 14.08
CA PHE A 60 9.20 -12.76 13.62
C PHE A 60 8.54 -13.72 12.60
N LYS A 61 9.31 -14.17 11.57
CA LYS A 61 8.81 -15.19 10.63
C LYS A 61 8.43 -16.48 11.34
N LEU A 62 9.19 -16.87 12.35
CA LEU A 62 8.89 -18.05 13.16
C LEU A 62 7.51 -17.94 13.83
N ASP A 63 7.26 -16.84 14.53
CA ASP A 63 6.00 -16.63 15.26
C ASP A 63 4.80 -16.46 14.29
N TRP A 64 5.02 -15.81 13.15
CA TRP A 64 4.01 -15.66 12.11
C TRP A 64 3.64 -16.97 11.44
N ILE A 65 4.63 -17.76 10.99
CA ILE A 65 4.40 -19.06 10.37
C ILE A 65 3.73 -20.01 11.37
N ARG A 66 4.14 -19.96 12.62
CA ARG A 66 3.51 -20.73 13.70
C ARG A 66 2.03 -20.40 13.87
N SER A 67 1.68 -19.11 13.81
CA SER A 67 0.30 -18.66 14.03
C SER A 67 -0.61 -18.85 12.82
N GLN A 68 -0.09 -18.69 11.60
CA GLN A 68 -0.89 -18.65 10.38
C GLN A 68 -0.83 -19.92 9.54
N TYR A 69 0.33 -20.59 9.52
CA TYR A 69 0.59 -21.68 8.58
C TYR A 69 0.88 -23.03 9.24
N ALA A 70 1.20 -23.09 10.54
CA ALA A 70 1.60 -24.37 11.18
C ALA A 70 0.54 -25.46 11.07
N GLY A 71 -0.73 -25.15 11.29
CA GLY A 71 -1.83 -26.12 11.16
C GLY A 71 -2.03 -26.60 9.72
N ARG A 72 -1.84 -25.68 8.74
CA ARG A 72 -1.99 -26.01 7.32
C ARG A 72 -0.81 -26.83 6.79
N LEU A 73 0.39 -26.48 7.21
CA LEU A 73 1.60 -27.25 6.91
C LEU A 73 1.53 -28.67 7.49
N ALA A 74 1.07 -28.82 8.74
CA ALA A 74 0.89 -30.12 9.37
C ALA A 74 -0.10 -30.99 8.59
N ALA A 75 -1.25 -30.43 8.22
CA ALA A 75 -2.29 -31.17 7.48
C ALA A 75 -1.82 -31.57 6.06
N LEU A 76 -1.04 -30.74 5.37
CA LEU A 76 -0.49 -31.08 4.06
C LEU A 76 0.60 -32.15 4.15
N LEU A 77 1.50 -32.05 5.11
CA LEU A 77 2.56 -33.05 5.32
C LEU A 77 1.97 -34.41 5.72
N GLU A 78 0.96 -34.42 6.59
CA GLU A 78 0.21 -35.63 6.97
C GLU A 78 -0.50 -36.25 5.75
N LYS A 79 -1.11 -35.43 4.88
CA LYS A 79 -1.77 -35.89 3.65
C LYS A 79 -0.78 -36.52 2.66
N ILE A 80 0.44 -35.99 2.55
CA ILE A 80 1.46 -36.50 1.63
C ILE A 80 2.10 -37.79 2.15
N GLN A 81 2.35 -37.88 3.44
CA GLN A 81 3.08 -39.02 4.04
C GLN A 81 2.18 -40.11 4.66
N GLY A 82 0.90 -39.80 4.88
CA GLY A 82 -0.08 -40.76 5.42
C GLY A 82 -0.02 -40.98 6.93
N HIS A 83 0.85 -40.27 7.66
CA HIS A 83 0.93 -40.26 9.11
C HIS A 83 1.28 -38.87 9.65
N PRO A 84 0.91 -38.54 10.91
CA PRO A 84 1.17 -37.22 11.48
C PRO A 84 2.67 -36.96 11.67
N ILE A 85 3.14 -35.79 11.19
CA ILE A 85 4.52 -35.33 11.29
C ILE A 85 4.58 -34.12 12.22
N LYS A 86 5.53 -34.15 13.13
CA LYS A 86 5.81 -33.02 14.02
C LYS A 86 6.60 -31.96 13.27
N ILE A 87 6.09 -30.72 13.23
CA ILE A 87 6.79 -29.57 12.65
C ILE A 87 7.48 -28.79 13.76
N GLU A 88 8.77 -28.58 13.64
CA GLU A 88 9.55 -27.70 14.48
C GLU A 88 10.02 -26.49 13.66
N LEU A 89 9.97 -25.32 14.25
CA LEU A 89 10.42 -24.08 13.64
C LEU A 89 11.68 -23.61 14.33
N ALA A 90 12.77 -23.40 13.59
CA ALA A 90 14.05 -22.97 14.09
C ALA A 90 14.55 -21.73 13.32
N ILE A 91 15.39 -20.92 13.96
CA ILE A 91 16.01 -19.75 13.31
C ILE A 91 17.34 -20.21 12.70
N THR A 92 17.58 -19.85 11.43
CA THR A 92 18.84 -20.15 10.74
C THR A 92 20.02 -19.50 11.47
N PRO A 93 21.07 -20.25 11.88
CA PRO A 93 22.26 -19.65 12.48
C PRO A 93 22.95 -18.74 11.45
N ARG A 94 23.19 -17.47 11.80
CA ARG A 94 24.00 -16.56 10.98
C ARG A 94 25.46 -17.01 11.02
N GLU A 95 26.00 -17.51 9.93
CA GLU A 95 27.46 -17.61 9.74
C GLU A 95 28.04 -16.19 9.72
N ARG A 96 28.91 -15.90 10.69
CA ARG A 96 29.75 -14.68 10.72
C ARG A 96 30.77 -14.79 9.61
N ILE A 97 30.55 -14.10 8.49
CA ILE A 97 31.59 -13.85 7.48
C ILE A 97 32.60 -12.87 8.13
N VAL A 98 33.73 -13.41 8.55
CA VAL A 98 34.91 -12.63 8.95
C VAL A 98 35.48 -12.00 7.69
N ARG A 99 35.23 -10.73 7.45
CA ARG A 99 35.94 -9.93 6.45
C ARG A 99 37.33 -9.59 7.02
N SER A 100 38.33 -10.25 6.49
CA SER A 100 39.74 -9.89 6.66
C SER A 100 39.98 -8.51 6.07
N GLY A 101 40.60 -7.62 6.85
CA GLY A 101 40.85 -6.26 6.48
C GLY A 101 42.03 -6.14 5.48
N MET A 102 41.89 -5.15 4.59
CA MET A 102 43.04 -4.46 4.00
C MET A 102 42.76 -2.96 4.03
N ALA A 103 43.64 -2.29 4.75
CA ALA A 103 43.69 -0.83 4.84
C ALA A 103 44.28 -0.27 3.54
N SER A 104 43.68 0.81 3.04
CA SER A 104 44.34 1.79 2.17
C SER A 104 43.76 3.18 2.40
N THR A 105 44.67 4.09 2.60
CA THR A 105 44.64 5.49 2.95
C THR A 105 43.85 6.39 1.99
N PRO A 106 43.37 7.54 2.44
CA PRO A 106 42.57 8.48 1.65
C PRO A 106 43.48 9.36 0.79
N SER A 107 43.15 9.46 -0.50
CA SER A 107 43.67 10.51 -1.39
C SER A 107 42.53 11.46 -1.73
N SER A 108 42.72 12.70 -1.33
CA SER A 108 41.90 13.85 -1.69
C SER A 108 42.06 14.15 -3.19
N MET A 109 40.93 14.25 -3.89
CA MET A 109 40.89 14.93 -5.20
C MET A 109 39.63 15.77 -5.34
N GLU A 110 39.89 16.99 -5.71
CA GLU A 110 39.02 18.13 -5.93
C GLU A 110 37.95 17.84 -7.00
N MET A 111 36.76 18.38 -6.79
CA MET A 111 35.70 18.46 -7.79
C MET A 111 36.03 19.55 -8.84
N PRO A 112 35.88 19.30 -10.12
CA PRO A 112 35.68 20.38 -11.08
C PRO A 112 34.18 20.67 -11.24
N VAL A 113 33.81 21.89 -10.92
CA VAL A 113 32.57 22.53 -11.35
C VAL A 113 32.56 22.60 -12.86
N GLN A 114 31.73 21.88 -13.54
CA GLN A 114 31.51 22.08 -14.98
C GLN A 114 30.26 22.91 -15.21
N ALA A 115 30.54 24.06 -15.80
CA ALA A 115 29.61 25.04 -16.30
C ALA A 115 28.67 24.45 -17.35
N SER A 116 27.44 24.91 -17.29
CA SER A 116 26.38 24.70 -18.27
C SER A 116 26.86 25.08 -19.67
N ALA A 117 27.00 24.09 -20.53
CA ALA A 117 27.13 24.35 -21.96
C ALA A 117 25.73 24.66 -22.53
N VAL A 118 25.61 25.88 -23.08
CA VAL A 118 24.53 26.28 -23.98
C VAL A 118 24.65 25.40 -25.23
N ALA A 119 23.67 24.56 -25.45
CA ALA A 119 23.57 23.74 -26.65
C ALA A 119 22.47 24.28 -27.55
N ASP A 120 22.90 24.82 -28.66
CA ASP A 120 22.37 24.72 -30.02
C ASP A 120 20.86 24.80 -30.21
N GLU A 121 20.40 25.98 -30.64
CA GLU A 121 19.11 26.20 -31.29
C GLU A 121 19.17 25.65 -32.73
N GLY A 122 18.77 24.41 -32.92
CA GLY A 122 18.78 23.81 -34.27
C GLY A 122 18.27 22.40 -34.40
N ALA A 123 17.55 21.86 -33.39
CA ALA A 123 16.90 20.55 -33.53
C ALA A 123 15.40 20.70 -33.28
N THR A 124 14.58 20.20 -34.20
CA THR A 124 13.14 19.98 -34.09
C THR A 124 12.74 19.69 -32.63
N SER A 125 11.89 20.54 -32.05
CA SER A 125 11.48 20.43 -30.64
C SER A 125 10.95 19.05 -30.37
N ALA A 126 11.81 18.18 -29.84
CA ALA A 126 11.44 16.80 -29.50
C ALA A 126 10.27 16.88 -28.51
N PHE A 127 9.20 16.17 -28.83
CA PHE A 127 7.99 16.12 -28.01
C PHE A 127 8.34 15.62 -26.60
N ARG A 128 8.18 16.46 -25.58
CA ARG A 128 8.52 16.10 -24.20
C ARG A 128 7.32 15.42 -23.54
N SER A 129 7.43 14.12 -23.31
CA SER A 129 6.38 13.29 -22.67
C SER A 129 6.08 13.68 -21.23
N ARG A 130 6.98 14.37 -20.53
CA ARG A 130 6.92 14.71 -19.09
C ARG A 130 6.81 13.48 -18.16
N LEU A 131 7.22 12.31 -18.66
CA LEU A 131 7.21 11.08 -17.87
C LEU A 131 8.41 11.01 -16.92
N ASN A 132 8.20 10.39 -15.77
CA ASN A 132 9.28 10.01 -14.86
C ASN A 132 9.70 8.57 -15.17
N ALA A 133 10.88 8.38 -15.73
CA ALA A 133 11.40 7.08 -16.14
C ALA A 133 11.60 6.10 -14.96
N SER A 134 11.74 6.62 -13.72
CA SER A 134 11.88 5.77 -12.53
C SER A 134 10.58 5.08 -12.11
N LEU A 135 9.43 5.49 -12.64
CA LEU A 135 8.11 4.92 -12.31
C LEU A 135 7.68 3.98 -13.43
N ASN A 136 7.89 2.69 -13.23
CA ASN A 136 7.59 1.63 -14.20
C ASN A 136 6.80 0.48 -13.54
N PHE A 137 6.41 -0.52 -14.33
CA PHE A 137 5.68 -1.68 -13.82
C PHE A 137 6.51 -2.61 -12.95
N ASP A 138 7.85 -2.60 -13.08
CA ASP A 138 8.73 -3.51 -12.35
C ASP A 138 8.89 -3.08 -10.89
N ASN A 139 8.86 -1.77 -10.62
CA ASN A 139 8.94 -1.24 -9.27
C ASN A 139 7.57 -0.89 -8.65
N LEU A 140 6.47 -1.16 -9.37
CA LEU A 140 5.11 -1.11 -8.85
C LEU A 140 4.78 -2.44 -8.17
N VAL A 141 4.72 -2.46 -6.85
CA VAL A 141 4.32 -3.65 -6.09
C VAL A 141 2.88 -4.01 -6.41
N GLU A 142 2.65 -5.25 -6.85
CA GLU A 142 1.31 -5.78 -7.10
C GLU A 142 0.72 -6.39 -5.84
N GLY A 143 -0.55 -6.14 -5.59
CA GLY A 143 -1.35 -6.74 -4.53
C GLY A 143 -2.82 -6.77 -4.91
N THR A 144 -3.68 -7.30 -4.03
CA THR A 144 -5.13 -7.34 -4.26
C THR A 144 -5.69 -5.95 -4.49
N ALA A 145 -5.12 -4.94 -3.81
CA ALA A 145 -5.55 -3.54 -3.86
C ALA A 145 -5.39 -2.85 -5.23
N ASN A 146 -4.49 -3.32 -6.10
CA ASN A 146 -4.19 -2.68 -7.39
C ASN A 146 -4.14 -3.63 -8.58
N ARG A 147 -4.39 -4.93 -8.39
CA ARG A 147 -4.25 -5.95 -9.45
C ARG A 147 -5.07 -5.63 -10.70
N MET A 148 -6.35 -5.26 -10.54
CA MET A 148 -7.21 -4.90 -11.67
C MET A 148 -6.72 -3.66 -12.40
N ALA A 149 -6.32 -2.62 -11.66
CA ALA A 149 -5.80 -1.39 -12.24
C ALA A 149 -4.48 -1.64 -13.00
N ARG A 150 -3.59 -2.46 -12.41
CA ARG A 150 -2.33 -2.85 -13.07
C ARG A 150 -2.56 -3.68 -14.34
N ALA A 151 -3.47 -4.65 -14.30
CA ALA A 151 -3.79 -5.47 -15.47
C ALA A 151 -4.38 -4.62 -16.60
N ALA A 152 -5.34 -3.72 -16.31
CA ALA A 152 -5.90 -2.79 -17.28
C ALA A 152 -4.82 -1.86 -17.87
N ALA A 153 -3.95 -1.32 -17.01
CA ALA A 153 -2.85 -0.45 -17.41
C ALA A 153 -1.84 -1.15 -18.32
N MET A 154 -1.49 -2.40 -18.02
CA MET A 154 -0.60 -3.19 -18.89
C MET A 154 -1.21 -3.47 -20.25
N HIS A 155 -2.52 -3.73 -20.30
CA HIS A 155 -3.24 -3.93 -21.57
C HIS A 155 -3.23 -2.66 -22.42
N VAL A 156 -3.51 -1.50 -21.80
CA VAL A 156 -3.48 -0.19 -22.46
C VAL A 156 -2.10 0.12 -23.02
N ALA A 157 -1.04 -0.16 -22.24
CA ALA A 157 0.33 0.08 -22.68
C ALA A 157 0.73 -0.75 -23.92
N GLY A 158 0.29 -2.02 -23.99
CA GLY A 158 0.59 -2.90 -25.11
C GLY A 158 -0.26 -2.63 -26.37
N SER A 159 -1.51 -2.15 -26.20
CA SER A 159 -2.46 -1.98 -27.32
C SER A 159 -3.31 -0.72 -27.15
N PRO A 160 -2.72 0.48 -27.21
CA PRO A 160 -3.47 1.73 -27.01
C PRO A 160 -4.55 1.90 -28.10
N GLY A 161 -5.69 2.47 -27.70
CA GLY A 161 -6.81 2.80 -28.57
C GLY A 161 -7.73 1.63 -28.95
N GLN A 162 -7.44 0.40 -28.54
CA GLN A 162 -8.24 -0.78 -28.92
C GLN A 162 -9.33 -1.09 -27.89
N LEU A 163 -8.96 -1.30 -26.63
CA LEU A 163 -9.88 -1.65 -25.55
C LEU A 163 -9.72 -0.69 -24.37
N TYR A 164 -10.76 -0.58 -23.52
CA TYR A 164 -10.73 0.21 -22.29
C TYR A 164 -10.39 1.70 -22.49
N ASN A 165 -10.96 2.31 -23.52
CA ASN A 165 -10.74 3.71 -23.86
C ASN A 165 -12.00 4.55 -23.62
N PRO A 166 -12.00 5.46 -22.64
CA PRO A 166 -10.90 5.79 -21.73
C PRO A 166 -10.67 4.73 -20.65
N LEU A 167 -9.45 4.71 -20.07
CA LEU A 167 -9.19 4.04 -18.80
C LEU A 167 -9.26 5.07 -17.67
N PHE A 168 -10.20 4.87 -16.74
CA PHE A 168 -10.39 5.72 -15.58
C PHE A 168 -9.96 5.01 -14.30
N ILE A 169 -8.94 5.53 -13.63
CA ILE A 169 -8.34 4.95 -12.41
C ILE A 169 -8.71 5.84 -11.23
N TYR A 170 -9.47 5.32 -10.27
CA TYR A 170 -9.86 6.10 -9.10
C TYR A 170 -9.44 5.46 -7.79
N GLY A 171 -9.38 6.27 -6.74
CA GLY A 171 -9.04 5.83 -5.38
C GLY A 171 -8.41 6.92 -4.56
N GLY A 172 -8.28 6.70 -3.27
CA GLY A 172 -7.76 7.68 -2.31
C GLY A 172 -6.40 8.27 -2.69
N VAL A 173 -6.02 9.33 -1.98
CA VAL A 173 -4.73 10.00 -2.20
C VAL A 173 -3.57 9.09 -1.83
N GLY A 174 -2.50 9.12 -2.64
CA GLY A 174 -1.25 8.40 -2.34
C GLY A 174 -1.31 6.89 -2.49
N LEU A 175 -2.23 6.34 -3.28
CA LEU A 175 -2.34 4.90 -3.55
C LEU A 175 -1.51 4.40 -4.74
N GLY A 176 -0.82 5.30 -5.46
CA GLY A 176 0.04 4.93 -6.59
C GLY A 176 -0.60 5.15 -7.97
N LYS A 177 -1.72 5.88 -8.10
CA LYS A 177 -2.36 6.20 -9.39
C LYS A 177 -1.39 6.86 -10.37
N THR A 178 -0.69 7.90 -9.91
CA THR A 178 0.34 8.61 -10.69
C THR A 178 1.47 7.67 -11.12
N HIS A 179 1.92 6.76 -10.25
CA HIS A 179 2.93 5.76 -10.59
C HIS A 179 2.45 4.90 -11.77
N LEU A 180 1.23 4.39 -11.68
CA LEU A 180 0.64 3.53 -12.71
C LEU A 180 0.54 4.27 -14.06
N MET A 181 0.18 5.57 -14.06
CA MET A 181 0.15 6.38 -15.29
C MET A 181 1.53 6.51 -15.93
N HIS A 182 2.55 6.82 -15.13
CA HIS A 182 3.93 6.89 -15.64
C HIS A 182 4.38 5.52 -16.17
N ALA A 183 4.03 4.42 -15.50
CA ALA A 183 4.37 3.07 -15.95
C ALA A 183 3.74 2.75 -17.32
N ILE A 184 2.47 3.15 -17.56
CA ILE A 184 1.81 3.00 -18.86
C ILE A 184 2.60 3.75 -19.94
N GLY A 185 2.90 5.02 -19.71
CA GLY A 185 3.60 5.86 -20.67
C GLY A 185 5.01 5.36 -20.97
N ASN A 186 5.77 5.00 -19.94
CA ASN A 186 7.13 4.48 -20.07
C ASN A 186 7.16 3.15 -20.84
N LYS A 187 6.22 2.24 -20.57
CA LYS A 187 6.12 0.98 -21.29
C LYS A 187 5.78 1.20 -22.77
N LEU A 188 4.81 2.09 -23.08
CA LEU A 188 4.47 2.40 -24.44
C LEU A 188 5.66 3.00 -25.20
N LEU A 189 6.40 3.95 -24.61
CA LEU A 189 7.58 4.55 -25.26
C LEU A 189 8.73 3.55 -25.43
N ALA A 190 8.86 2.57 -24.53
CA ALA A 190 9.84 1.49 -24.70
C ALA A 190 9.51 0.58 -25.90
N GLU A 191 8.22 0.33 -26.17
CA GLU A 191 7.75 -0.48 -27.28
C GLU A 191 7.60 0.33 -28.61
N ARG A 192 7.27 1.63 -28.48
CA ARG A 192 7.04 2.57 -29.62
C ARG A 192 7.66 3.93 -29.29
N PRO A 193 8.96 4.12 -29.55
CA PRO A 193 9.69 5.35 -29.21
C PRO A 193 9.16 6.61 -29.93
N GLU A 194 8.52 6.45 -31.09
CA GLU A 194 7.93 7.53 -31.89
C GLU A 194 6.55 7.98 -31.40
N ALA A 195 5.93 7.24 -30.47
CA ALA A 195 4.60 7.56 -29.97
C ALA A 195 4.58 8.90 -29.22
N LYS A 196 3.58 9.72 -29.53
CA LYS A 196 3.35 11.01 -28.84
C LYS A 196 2.58 10.79 -27.56
N VAL A 197 3.32 10.59 -26.47
CA VAL A 197 2.78 10.36 -25.11
C VAL A 197 2.91 11.63 -24.30
N LEU A 198 1.81 12.11 -23.74
CA LEU A 198 1.82 13.28 -22.84
C LEU A 198 1.23 12.91 -21.47
N TYR A 199 2.03 13.13 -20.43
CA TYR A 199 1.56 13.12 -19.04
C TYR A 199 1.42 14.55 -18.54
N ILE A 200 0.25 14.87 -17.96
CA ILE A 200 -0.03 16.17 -17.35
C ILE A 200 -0.96 16.03 -16.13
N HIS A 201 -0.86 16.96 -15.20
CA HIS A 201 -1.89 17.19 -14.20
C HIS A 201 -3.04 18.03 -14.79
N ALA A 202 -4.26 17.81 -14.31
CA ALA A 202 -5.43 18.60 -14.74
C ALA A 202 -5.22 20.10 -14.55
N GLU A 203 -4.50 20.55 -13.51
CA GLU A 203 -4.14 21.97 -13.32
C GLU A 203 -3.27 22.52 -14.45
N GLN A 204 -2.36 21.70 -14.99
CA GLN A 204 -1.52 22.12 -16.11
C GLN A 204 -2.36 22.29 -17.37
N PHE A 205 -3.32 21.40 -17.62
CA PHE A 205 -4.27 21.55 -18.73
C PHE A 205 -5.07 22.86 -18.59
N VAL A 206 -5.58 23.16 -17.38
CA VAL A 206 -6.24 24.45 -17.09
C VAL A 206 -5.34 25.63 -17.43
N SER A 207 -4.08 25.59 -16.99
CA SER A 207 -3.10 26.63 -17.27
C SER A 207 -2.83 26.80 -18.77
N ASP A 208 -2.74 25.69 -19.50
CA ASP A 208 -2.48 25.69 -20.94
C ASP A 208 -3.67 26.26 -21.71
N VAL A 209 -4.92 25.93 -21.33
CA VAL A 209 -6.14 26.54 -21.87
C VAL A 209 -6.15 28.06 -21.65
N VAL A 210 -5.89 28.51 -20.41
CA VAL A 210 -5.86 29.95 -20.08
C VAL A 210 -4.81 30.69 -20.89
N LYS A 211 -3.60 30.14 -21.02
CA LYS A 211 -2.52 30.72 -21.82
C LYS A 211 -2.86 30.80 -23.31
N ALA A 212 -3.49 29.75 -23.87
CA ALA A 212 -3.93 29.71 -25.24
C ALA A 212 -4.93 30.83 -25.56
N TYR A 213 -5.89 31.08 -24.67
CA TYR A 213 -6.84 32.18 -24.77
C TYR A 213 -6.17 33.53 -24.67
N GLN A 214 -5.28 33.76 -23.70
CA GLN A 214 -4.59 35.00 -23.48
C GLN A 214 -3.66 35.38 -24.66
N ARG A 215 -2.97 34.36 -25.23
CA ARG A 215 -2.01 34.57 -26.34
C ARG A 215 -2.64 34.43 -27.72
N LYS A 216 -3.92 34.08 -27.82
CA LYS A 216 -4.63 33.77 -29.08
C LYS A 216 -3.97 32.65 -29.90
N THR A 217 -3.33 31.66 -29.22
CA THR A 217 -2.64 30.50 -29.84
C THR A 217 -3.48 29.23 -29.70
N PHE A 218 -4.79 29.36 -29.89
CA PHE A 218 -5.70 28.26 -29.63
C PHE A 218 -5.58 27.13 -30.66
N ASP A 219 -5.22 27.45 -31.89
CA ASP A 219 -4.98 26.45 -32.93
C ASP A 219 -3.73 25.59 -32.64
N GLU A 220 -2.67 26.19 -32.10
CA GLU A 220 -1.47 25.48 -31.65
C GLU A 220 -1.79 24.55 -30.48
N PHE A 221 -2.61 25.04 -29.53
CA PHE A 221 -3.10 24.22 -28.41
C PHE A 221 -3.87 23.00 -28.91
N LYS A 222 -4.85 23.19 -29.82
CA LYS A 222 -5.61 22.10 -30.41
C LYS A 222 -4.70 21.13 -31.15
N PHE A 223 -3.81 21.64 -32.01
CA PHE A 223 -2.87 20.79 -32.73
C PHE A 223 -2.01 19.94 -31.78
N HIS A 224 -1.50 20.55 -30.71
CA HIS A 224 -0.70 19.84 -29.70
C HIS A 224 -1.45 18.68 -29.08
N TYR A 225 -2.64 18.93 -28.51
CA TYR A 225 -3.41 17.89 -27.82
C TYR A 225 -4.02 16.85 -28.79
N HIS A 226 -4.53 17.27 -29.96
CA HIS A 226 -5.11 16.35 -30.94
C HIS A 226 -4.07 15.46 -31.62
N SER A 227 -2.79 15.84 -31.62
CA SER A 227 -1.72 15.05 -32.23
C SER A 227 -1.28 13.84 -31.40
N LEU A 228 -1.68 13.75 -30.12
CA LEU A 228 -1.24 12.73 -29.19
C LEU A 228 -1.71 11.32 -29.59
N ASP A 229 -0.93 10.29 -29.24
CA ASP A 229 -1.31 8.89 -29.35
C ASP A 229 -1.75 8.34 -27.98
N LEU A 230 -1.22 8.92 -26.88
CA LEU A 230 -1.63 8.62 -25.52
C LEU A 230 -1.66 9.90 -24.68
N LEU A 231 -2.81 10.21 -24.10
CA LEU A 231 -2.98 11.26 -23.11
C LEU A 231 -3.12 10.64 -21.72
N LEU A 232 -2.24 11.03 -20.80
CA LEU A 232 -2.26 10.65 -19.40
C LEU A 232 -2.57 11.91 -18.59
N ILE A 233 -3.77 12.01 -18.01
CA ILE A 233 -4.18 13.20 -17.25
C ILE A 233 -4.51 12.83 -15.81
N ASP A 234 -3.78 13.46 -14.89
CA ASP A 234 -3.84 13.16 -13.46
C ASP A 234 -4.76 14.15 -12.73
N ASP A 235 -5.54 13.63 -11.78
CA ASP A 235 -6.41 14.38 -10.87
C ASP A 235 -7.50 15.21 -11.58
N VAL A 236 -8.32 14.58 -12.45
CA VAL A 236 -9.38 15.25 -13.23
C VAL A 236 -10.46 15.91 -12.37
N GLN A 237 -10.62 15.58 -11.09
CA GLN A 237 -11.50 16.27 -10.15
C GLN A 237 -11.16 17.79 -10.04
N LEU A 238 -9.93 18.19 -10.39
CA LEU A 238 -9.50 19.59 -10.38
C LEU A 238 -10.09 20.42 -11.53
N PHE A 239 -10.85 19.82 -12.44
CA PHE A 239 -11.68 20.54 -13.41
C PHE A 239 -12.95 21.13 -12.81
N ALA A 240 -13.33 20.76 -11.59
CA ALA A 240 -14.50 21.30 -10.90
C ALA A 240 -14.57 22.82 -10.96
N ASN A 241 -15.75 23.36 -11.26
CA ASN A 241 -16.03 24.81 -11.37
C ASN A 241 -15.21 25.54 -12.47
N LYS A 242 -14.73 24.85 -13.51
CA LYS A 242 -13.92 25.44 -14.60
C LYS A 242 -14.58 25.19 -15.96
N ASP A 243 -15.76 25.73 -16.18
CA ASP A 243 -16.62 25.45 -17.33
C ASP A 243 -15.93 25.52 -18.69
N ARG A 244 -15.17 26.61 -18.95
CA ARG A 244 -14.41 26.75 -20.21
C ARG A 244 -13.35 25.67 -20.38
N THR A 245 -12.67 25.30 -19.32
CA THR A 245 -11.66 24.23 -19.36
C THR A 245 -12.32 22.88 -19.62
N GLN A 246 -13.47 22.63 -18.99
CA GLN A 246 -14.24 21.40 -19.19
C GLN A 246 -14.74 21.29 -20.65
N GLU A 247 -15.13 22.41 -21.25
CA GLU A 247 -15.53 22.45 -22.66
C GLU A 247 -14.37 22.12 -23.59
N GLU A 248 -13.20 22.73 -23.37
CA GLU A 248 -12.03 22.48 -24.19
C GLU A 248 -11.46 21.08 -23.97
N PHE A 249 -11.55 20.56 -22.74
CA PHE A 249 -11.18 19.18 -22.47
C PHE A 249 -12.12 18.21 -23.18
N PHE A 250 -13.42 18.48 -23.19
CA PHE A 250 -14.39 17.68 -23.94
C PHE A 250 -14.06 17.63 -25.44
N ASN A 251 -13.71 18.78 -26.04
CA ASN A 251 -13.34 18.85 -27.45
C ASN A 251 -12.05 18.06 -27.75
N ALA A 252 -11.03 18.17 -26.90
CA ALA A 252 -9.79 17.41 -27.03
C ALA A 252 -10.04 15.91 -26.84
N PHE A 253 -10.89 15.54 -25.89
CA PHE A 253 -11.28 14.16 -25.60
C PHE A 253 -11.95 13.49 -26.81
N GLU A 254 -12.95 14.17 -27.41
CA GLU A 254 -13.64 13.66 -28.61
C GLU A 254 -12.70 13.53 -29.81
N ALA A 255 -11.79 14.49 -30.01
CA ALA A 255 -10.80 14.43 -31.08
C ALA A 255 -9.84 13.24 -30.92
N LEU A 256 -9.39 12.97 -29.69
CA LEU A 256 -8.52 11.83 -29.38
C LEU A 256 -9.24 10.50 -29.60
N LEU A 257 -10.49 10.38 -29.17
CA LEU A 257 -11.29 9.17 -29.42
C LEU A 257 -11.51 8.93 -30.90
N ALA A 258 -11.84 9.98 -31.68
CA ALA A 258 -12.02 9.89 -33.11
C ALA A 258 -10.74 9.43 -33.84
N LYS A 259 -9.58 9.86 -33.36
CA LYS A 259 -8.26 9.42 -33.85
C LYS A 259 -7.90 7.99 -33.39
N LYS A 260 -8.66 7.39 -32.46
CA LYS A 260 -8.33 6.13 -31.75
C LYS A 260 -7.08 6.25 -30.89
N SER A 261 -6.75 7.44 -30.43
CA SER A 261 -5.73 7.67 -29.41
C SER A 261 -6.27 7.22 -28.06
N HIS A 262 -5.39 6.80 -27.16
CA HIS A 262 -5.82 6.32 -25.84
C HIS A 262 -5.82 7.45 -24.80
N ILE A 263 -6.80 7.43 -23.91
CA ILE A 263 -6.92 8.39 -22.80
C ILE A 263 -6.92 7.62 -21.49
N VAL A 264 -6.00 7.96 -20.59
CA VAL A 264 -5.98 7.46 -19.23
C VAL A 264 -6.16 8.62 -18.26
N MET A 265 -7.07 8.47 -17.34
CA MET A 265 -7.42 9.51 -16.37
C MET A 265 -7.33 8.99 -14.95
N THR A 266 -6.97 9.86 -14.01
CA THR A 266 -7.08 9.52 -12.58
C THR A 266 -7.97 10.49 -11.84
N SER A 267 -8.54 10.01 -10.73
CA SER A 267 -9.30 10.81 -9.78
C SER A 267 -9.19 10.25 -8.36
N ASP A 268 -9.52 11.03 -7.37
CA ASP A 268 -9.74 10.56 -5.99
C ASP A 268 -11.13 9.92 -5.81
N THR A 269 -12.05 10.18 -6.75
CA THR A 269 -13.46 9.83 -6.66
C THR A 269 -13.91 9.09 -7.92
N TYR A 270 -14.89 8.19 -7.78
CA TYR A 270 -15.58 7.51 -8.90
C TYR A 270 -16.25 8.54 -9.84
N PRO A 271 -16.32 8.35 -11.18
CA PRO A 271 -16.83 9.34 -12.13
C PRO A 271 -18.16 9.99 -11.74
N LYS A 272 -19.15 9.20 -11.35
CA LYS A 272 -20.47 9.72 -10.95
C LYS A 272 -20.48 10.45 -9.60
N GLY A 273 -19.40 10.40 -8.85
CA GLY A 273 -19.22 11.15 -7.60
C GLY A 273 -18.51 12.49 -7.79
N LEU A 274 -18.08 12.82 -9.01
CA LEU A 274 -17.42 14.07 -9.30
C LEU A 274 -18.42 15.24 -9.23
N ALA A 275 -18.21 16.14 -8.27
CA ALA A 275 -19.01 17.34 -8.13
C ALA A 275 -18.53 18.45 -9.08
N ASP A 276 -19.41 19.31 -9.54
CA ASP A 276 -19.14 20.51 -10.34
C ASP A 276 -18.39 20.22 -11.66
N ILE A 277 -18.59 19.02 -12.22
CA ILE A 277 -18.15 18.64 -13.56
C ILE A 277 -19.36 18.38 -14.42
N HIS A 278 -19.36 18.87 -15.68
CA HIS A 278 -20.45 18.74 -16.61
C HIS A 278 -20.81 17.26 -16.83
N GLU A 279 -22.11 16.95 -16.79
CA GLU A 279 -22.63 15.57 -16.93
C GLU A 279 -22.15 14.87 -18.20
N ARG A 280 -22.00 15.60 -19.30
CA ARG A 280 -21.45 15.07 -20.57
C ARG A 280 -20.01 14.55 -20.41
N LEU A 281 -19.15 15.21 -19.61
CA LEU A 281 -17.80 14.72 -19.32
C LEU A 281 -17.85 13.51 -18.38
N VAL A 282 -18.66 13.55 -17.35
CA VAL A 282 -18.85 12.43 -16.41
C VAL A 282 -19.31 11.18 -17.19
N SER A 283 -20.24 11.33 -18.14
CA SER A 283 -20.70 10.25 -19.02
C SER A 283 -19.55 9.68 -19.88
N ARG A 284 -18.66 10.55 -20.38
CA ARG A 284 -17.48 10.12 -21.16
C ARG A 284 -16.45 9.42 -20.30
N PHE A 285 -16.22 9.87 -19.08
CA PHE A 285 -15.30 9.24 -18.13
C PHE A 285 -15.75 7.81 -17.78
N ASP A 286 -17.07 7.59 -17.65
CA ASP A 286 -17.67 6.29 -17.32
C ASP A 286 -17.89 5.39 -18.57
N SER A 287 -17.65 5.91 -19.79
CA SER A 287 -17.92 5.16 -21.04
C SER A 287 -16.93 4.04 -21.34
N GLY A 288 -15.74 4.09 -20.76
CA GLY A 288 -14.69 3.10 -20.92
C GLY A 288 -14.59 2.12 -19.73
N LEU A 289 -13.37 1.81 -19.32
CA LEU A 289 -13.14 0.97 -18.14
C LEU A 289 -12.80 1.83 -16.93
N THR A 290 -13.60 1.71 -15.88
CA THR A 290 -13.35 2.34 -14.58
C THR A 290 -12.82 1.31 -13.58
N VAL A 291 -11.65 1.55 -13.00
CA VAL A 291 -10.97 0.65 -12.05
C VAL A 291 -10.60 1.36 -10.76
N ALA A 292 -10.81 0.69 -9.65
CA ALA A 292 -10.44 1.17 -8.31
C ALA A 292 -8.98 0.84 -7.97
N MET A 293 -8.34 1.73 -7.23
CA MET A 293 -7.15 1.44 -6.44
C MET A 293 -7.49 1.59 -4.96
N GLU A 294 -7.34 0.51 -4.22
CA GLU A 294 -7.67 0.43 -2.81
C GLU A 294 -6.43 0.64 -1.91
N PRO A 295 -6.60 0.95 -0.63
CA PRO A 295 -5.49 0.97 0.32
C PRO A 295 -4.80 -0.39 0.38
N PRO A 296 -3.45 -0.43 0.35
CA PRO A 296 -2.71 -1.68 0.35
C PRO A 296 -2.87 -2.42 1.69
N GLU A 297 -3.03 -3.73 1.60
CA GLU A 297 -2.99 -4.65 2.73
C GLU A 297 -1.62 -4.66 3.41
N LEU A 298 -1.51 -5.25 4.61
CA LEU A 298 -0.30 -5.20 5.43
C LEU A 298 0.92 -5.77 4.69
N GLU A 299 0.76 -6.90 4.04
CA GLU A 299 1.79 -7.61 3.30
C GLU A 299 2.30 -6.76 2.12
N MET A 300 1.38 -6.16 1.38
CA MET A 300 1.73 -5.25 0.29
C MET A 300 2.48 -4.01 0.80
N ARG A 301 2.09 -3.44 1.95
CA ARG A 301 2.81 -2.32 2.57
C ARG A 301 4.24 -2.70 2.96
N VAL A 302 4.44 -3.90 3.51
CA VAL A 302 5.78 -4.42 3.84
C VAL A 302 6.63 -4.54 2.57
N ALA A 303 6.08 -5.13 1.51
CA ALA A 303 6.77 -5.28 0.24
C ALA A 303 7.13 -3.93 -0.40
N ILE A 304 6.22 -2.94 -0.33
CA ILE A 304 6.48 -1.57 -0.81
C ILE A 304 7.67 -0.96 -0.06
N LEU A 305 7.72 -1.06 1.28
CA LEU A 305 8.81 -0.50 2.08
C LEU A 305 10.15 -1.14 1.75
N ILE A 306 10.20 -2.47 1.59
CA ILE A 306 11.42 -3.19 1.26
C ILE A 306 11.91 -2.81 -0.13
N ASN A 307 11.03 -2.83 -1.15
CA ASN A 307 11.40 -2.49 -2.53
C ASN A 307 11.88 -1.03 -2.64
N LYS A 308 11.22 -0.11 -1.94
CA LYS A 308 11.65 1.29 -1.91
C LYS A 308 12.98 1.49 -1.19
N ALA A 309 13.24 0.78 -0.09
CA ALA A 309 14.53 0.83 0.59
C ALA A 309 15.66 0.32 -0.32
N ILE A 310 15.45 -0.78 -1.05
CA ILE A 310 16.40 -1.31 -2.03
C ILE A 310 16.66 -0.28 -3.14
N SER A 311 15.62 0.37 -3.66
CA SER A 311 15.75 1.40 -4.71
C SER A 311 16.51 2.64 -4.23
N GLU A 312 16.55 2.91 -2.92
CA GLU A 312 17.35 3.99 -2.29
C GLU A 312 18.75 3.51 -1.82
N GLY A 313 19.17 2.31 -2.23
CA GLY A 313 20.47 1.73 -1.91
C GLY A 313 20.63 1.33 -0.43
N SER A 314 19.52 1.03 0.24
CA SER A 314 19.51 0.68 1.67
C SER A 314 18.80 -0.66 1.89
N GLU A 315 19.33 -1.48 2.79
CA GLU A 315 18.69 -2.73 3.18
C GLU A 315 17.80 -2.48 4.41
N MET A 316 16.50 -2.74 4.28
CA MET A 316 15.56 -2.65 5.39
C MET A 316 15.23 -4.05 5.93
N PRO A 317 15.53 -4.36 7.20
CA PRO A 317 15.11 -5.62 7.80
C PRO A 317 13.58 -5.76 7.77
N GLU A 318 13.10 -6.96 7.43
CA GLU A 318 11.67 -7.23 7.27
C GLU A 318 10.87 -6.95 8.55
N GLU A 319 11.45 -7.21 9.72
CA GLU A 319 10.83 -6.89 11.01
C GLU A 319 10.59 -5.40 11.21
N VAL A 320 11.49 -4.55 10.68
CA VAL A 320 11.34 -3.09 10.70
C VAL A 320 10.28 -2.65 9.70
N ALA A 321 10.31 -3.20 8.49
CA ALA A 321 9.29 -2.93 7.47
C ALA A 321 7.89 -3.30 7.98
N PHE A 322 7.74 -4.44 8.64
CA PHE A 322 6.50 -4.84 9.28
C PHE A 322 6.07 -3.90 10.41
N PHE A 323 7.00 -3.51 11.29
CA PHE A 323 6.72 -2.54 12.35
C PHE A 323 6.17 -1.24 11.76
N VAL A 324 6.82 -0.71 10.72
CA VAL A 324 6.39 0.52 10.04
C VAL A 324 5.03 0.32 9.35
N ALA A 325 4.85 -0.75 8.57
CA ALA A 325 3.60 -1.05 7.86
C ALA A 325 2.40 -1.25 8.80
N LYS A 326 2.63 -1.81 9.99
CA LYS A 326 1.59 -1.99 11.02
C LYS A 326 1.12 -0.66 11.60
N ASN A 327 2.05 0.29 11.75
CA ASN A 327 1.77 1.57 12.39
C ASN A 327 1.38 2.67 11.38
N VAL A 328 1.86 2.62 10.13
CA VAL A 328 1.50 3.58 9.07
C VAL A 328 0.51 2.91 8.13
N ARG A 329 -0.77 3.25 8.26
CA ARG A 329 -1.86 2.54 7.57
C ARG A 329 -2.56 3.35 6.49
N SER A 330 -2.37 4.67 6.46
CA SER A 330 -3.18 5.60 5.69
C SER A 330 -2.99 5.46 4.18
N ASN A 331 -1.75 5.57 3.68
CA ASN A 331 -1.47 5.51 2.25
C ASN A 331 0.02 5.26 1.96
N VAL A 332 0.35 4.95 0.70
CA VAL A 332 1.73 4.65 0.28
C VAL A 332 2.65 5.87 0.39
N ARG A 333 2.12 7.09 0.16
CA ARG A 333 2.90 8.34 0.29
C ARG A 333 3.40 8.55 1.71
N GLU A 334 2.59 8.23 2.71
CA GLU A 334 3.00 8.28 4.11
C GLU A 334 3.99 7.17 4.47
N LEU A 335 3.82 5.97 3.90
CA LEU A 335 4.80 4.88 4.04
C LEU A 335 6.18 5.29 3.49
N GLU A 336 6.23 5.90 2.30
CA GLU A 336 7.47 6.43 1.72
C GLU A 336 8.05 7.58 2.56
N GLY A 337 7.19 8.43 3.12
CA GLY A 337 7.60 9.49 4.06
C GLY A 337 8.24 8.92 5.33
N ALA A 338 7.65 7.88 5.90
CA ALA A 338 8.18 7.18 7.06
C ALA A 338 9.52 6.49 6.75
N LEU A 339 9.62 5.82 5.60
CA LEU A 339 10.87 5.22 5.13
C LEU A 339 11.98 6.26 5.02
N ARG A 340 11.74 7.37 4.32
CA ARG A 340 12.74 8.45 4.17
C ARG A 340 13.23 8.99 5.51
N LYS A 341 12.35 9.15 6.50
CA LYS A 341 12.73 9.55 7.86
C LYS A 341 13.66 8.52 8.52
N ILE A 342 13.34 7.23 8.40
CA ILE A 342 14.16 6.15 8.96
C ILE A 342 15.54 6.12 8.30
N LEU A 343 15.60 6.19 6.97
CA LEU A 343 16.86 6.20 6.22
C LEU A 343 17.72 7.42 6.57
N ALA A 344 17.11 8.61 6.65
CA ALA A 344 17.80 9.81 7.07
C ALA A 344 18.35 9.66 8.50
N TYR A 345 17.53 9.13 9.42
CA TYR A 345 17.94 8.95 10.82
C TYR A 345 19.07 7.93 10.97
N SER A 346 19.05 6.85 10.17
CA SER A 346 20.11 5.84 10.10
C SER A 346 21.43 6.46 9.60
N ARG A 347 21.38 7.22 8.50
CA ARG A 347 22.55 7.90 7.90
C ARG A 347 23.16 8.94 8.84
N PHE A 348 22.34 9.80 9.48
CA PHE A 348 22.82 10.82 10.41
C PHE A 348 23.46 10.23 11.68
N ASN A 349 22.90 9.14 12.20
CA ASN A 349 23.42 8.50 13.42
C ASN A 349 24.48 7.42 13.13
N GLN A 350 24.75 7.12 11.86
CA GLN A 350 25.65 6.03 11.43
C GLN A 350 25.31 4.69 12.11
N LYS A 351 23.98 4.38 12.20
CA LYS A 351 23.48 3.18 12.83
C LYS A 351 22.69 2.35 11.83
N ASP A 352 22.80 1.04 11.99
CA ASP A 352 21.99 0.10 11.21
C ASP A 352 20.50 0.28 11.50
N ILE A 353 19.68 0.02 10.48
CA ILE A 353 18.23 0.11 10.58
C ILE A 353 17.73 -0.99 11.53
N SER A 354 17.09 -0.59 12.63
CA SER A 354 16.51 -1.47 13.65
C SER A 354 15.13 -0.97 14.08
N ILE A 355 14.36 -1.82 14.75
CA ILE A 355 13.04 -1.43 15.30
C ILE A 355 13.17 -0.24 16.25
N GLN A 356 14.23 -0.20 17.07
CA GLN A 356 14.45 0.91 18.00
C GLN A 356 14.73 2.21 17.25
N LEU A 357 15.61 2.18 16.26
CA LEU A 357 15.90 3.34 15.40
C LEU A 357 14.63 3.81 14.67
N ALA A 358 13.83 2.89 14.12
CA ALA A 358 12.57 3.23 13.45
C ALA A 358 11.56 3.88 14.41
N ARG A 359 11.48 3.41 15.65
CA ARG A 359 10.63 3.99 16.70
C ARG A 359 11.06 5.41 17.06
N ASP A 360 12.35 5.64 17.17
CA ASP A 360 12.91 6.97 17.48
C ASP A 360 12.69 7.94 16.30
N ALA A 361 12.95 7.50 15.07
CA ALA A 361 12.75 8.29 13.86
C ALA A 361 11.27 8.65 13.60
N LEU A 362 10.34 7.78 13.99
CA LEU A 362 8.90 7.94 13.77
C LEU A 362 8.14 8.39 15.03
N ARG A 363 8.83 8.79 16.11
CA ARG A 363 8.24 9.12 17.40
C ARG A 363 7.08 10.11 17.30
N ASP A 364 7.25 11.18 16.52
CA ASP A 364 6.21 12.20 16.34
C ASP A 364 5.00 11.66 15.63
N LEU A 365 5.21 10.89 14.55
CA LEU A 365 4.13 10.27 13.77
C LEU A 365 3.34 9.28 14.65
N LEU A 366 4.03 8.43 15.38
CA LEU A 366 3.42 7.46 16.31
C LEU A 366 2.69 8.17 17.46
N SER A 367 3.22 9.29 17.95
CA SER A 367 2.58 10.06 19.03
C SER A 367 1.30 10.76 18.58
N ILE A 368 1.25 11.25 17.33
CA ILE A 368 0.07 11.86 16.74
C ILE A 368 -1.03 10.82 16.56
N GLN A 369 -0.71 9.64 16.01
CA GLN A 369 -1.67 8.55 15.89
C GLN A 369 -2.23 8.09 17.23
N ASN A 370 -1.38 8.02 18.26
CA ASN A 370 -1.83 7.69 19.61
C ASN A 370 -2.67 8.81 20.27
N ARG A 371 -2.48 10.08 19.84
CA ARG A 371 -3.28 11.22 20.32
C ARG A 371 -4.62 11.35 19.64
N GLN A 372 -4.74 10.92 18.38
CA GLN A 372 -5.99 11.01 17.62
C GLN A 372 -7.08 10.10 18.19
N ILE A 373 -6.71 8.96 18.80
CA ILE A 373 -7.68 8.04 19.40
C ILE A 373 -7.49 8.06 20.94
N SER A 374 -7.78 9.20 21.56
CA SER A 374 -7.88 9.26 23.02
C SER A 374 -9.30 8.86 23.47
N VAL A 375 -9.41 8.38 24.70
CA VAL A 375 -10.73 8.04 25.29
C VAL A 375 -11.65 9.26 25.31
N GLU A 376 -11.11 10.45 25.52
CA GLU A 376 -11.85 11.71 25.49
C GLU A 376 -12.39 12.01 24.10
N ASN A 377 -11.59 11.76 23.05
CA ASN A 377 -12.04 11.91 21.66
C ASN A 377 -13.15 10.91 21.31
N ILE A 378 -13.01 9.65 21.78
CA ILE A 378 -14.06 8.63 21.62
C ILE A 378 -15.34 9.07 22.29
N GLN A 379 -15.26 9.57 23.53
CA GLN A 379 -16.43 10.05 24.28
C GLN A 379 -17.12 11.20 23.56
N LYS A 380 -16.35 12.16 23.02
CA LYS A 380 -16.87 13.30 22.28
C LYS A 380 -17.56 12.84 20.98
N THR A 381 -16.87 12.03 20.17
CA THR A 381 -17.39 11.53 18.89
C THR A 381 -18.68 10.72 19.07
N VAL A 382 -18.72 9.83 20.08
CA VAL A 382 -19.93 9.05 20.38
C VAL A 382 -21.05 9.95 20.92
N ALA A 383 -20.73 10.94 21.76
CA ALA A 383 -21.72 11.88 22.26
C ALA A 383 -22.35 12.71 21.13
N ASP A 384 -21.53 13.22 20.20
CA ASP A 384 -21.96 13.97 19.02
C ASP A 384 -22.83 13.11 18.09
N TYR A 385 -22.43 11.86 17.84
CA TYR A 385 -23.19 10.93 17.01
C TYR A 385 -24.61 10.63 17.57
N TYR A 386 -24.71 10.38 18.88
CA TYR A 386 -25.99 10.10 19.55
C TYR A 386 -26.70 11.35 20.05
N LYS A 387 -26.17 12.54 19.75
CA LYS A 387 -26.75 13.86 20.15
C LYS A 387 -26.98 13.96 21.66
N ILE A 388 -26.06 13.47 22.47
CA ILE A 388 -26.03 13.57 23.92
C ILE A 388 -24.89 14.50 24.38
N LYS A 389 -24.96 14.99 25.61
CA LYS A 389 -23.87 15.81 26.16
C LYS A 389 -22.71 14.93 26.58
N VAL A 390 -21.46 15.36 26.31
CA VAL A 390 -20.24 14.66 26.77
C VAL A 390 -20.28 14.42 28.28
N ALA A 391 -20.82 15.35 29.05
CA ALA A 391 -21.02 15.20 30.50
C ALA A 391 -21.90 13.99 30.88
N ASP A 392 -22.79 13.54 30.01
CA ASP A 392 -23.61 12.34 30.26
C ASP A 392 -22.77 11.04 30.18
N MET A 393 -21.61 11.05 29.55
CA MET A 393 -20.68 9.91 29.54
C MET A 393 -20.13 9.60 30.96
N TYR A 394 -19.93 10.63 31.77
CA TYR A 394 -19.44 10.53 33.15
C TYR A 394 -20.56 10.40 34.19
N SER A 395 -21.79 10.75 33.79
CA SER A 395 -22.90 10.86 34.73
C SER A 395 -23.33 9.49 35.30
N LYS A 396 -23.94 9.50 36.50
CA LYS A 396 -24.55 8.31 37.12
C LYS A 396 -25.91 7.96 36.52
N LYS A 397 -26.42 8.73 35.55
CA LYS A 397 -27.72 8.51 34.88
C LYS A 397 -27.78 7.17 34.18
N ARG A 398 -28.94 6.50 34.26
CA ARG A 398 -29.13 5.13 33.71
C ARG A 398 -30.16 5.02 32.56
N PRO A 399 -30.84 6.09 32.06
CA PRO A 399 -31.76 5.92 30.92
C PRO A 399 -31.06 5.25 29.74
N ALA A 400 -31.78 4.43 29.00
CA ALA A 400 -31.22 3.65 27.87
C ALA A 400 -30.59 4.58 26.81
N SER A 401 -31.15 5.77 26.60
CA SER A 401 -30.65 6.81 25.69
C SER A 401 -29.24 7.32 26.04
N ILE A 402 -28.79 7.15 27.28
CA ILE A 402 -27.44 7.53 27.76
C ILE A 402 -26.58 6.29 28.02
N ALA A 403 -27.19 5.23 28.56
CA ALA A 403 -26.45 4.03 28.94
C ALA A 403 -25.88 3.29 27.71
N ARG A 404 -26.65 3.19 26.61
CA ARG A 404 -26.23 2.49 25.39
C ARG A 404 -25.07 3.22 24.67
N PRO A 405 -25.15 4.53 24.37
CA PRO A 405 -24.00 5.26 23.84
C PRO A 405 -22.75 5.14 24.71
N ARG A 406 -22.90 5.18 26.02
CA ARG A 406 -21.78 5.00 26.94
C ARG A 406 -21.14 3.60 26.85
N GLN A 407 -21.96 2.54 26.74
CA GLN A 407 -21.47 1.17 26.52
C GLN A 407 -20.70 1.05 25.19
N ILE A 408 -21.20 1.67 24.13
CA ILE A 408 -20.54 1.76 22.83
C ILE A 408 -19.19 2.49 22.94
N ALA A 409 -19.16 3.63 23.64
CA ALA A 409 -17.93 4.38 23.86
C ALA A 409 -16.88 3.58 24.67
N MET A 410 -17.31 2.82 25.70
CA MET A 410 -16.44 1.93 26.46
C MET A 410 -15.88 0.79 25.58
N TYR A 411 -16.72 0.21 24.72
CA TYR A 411 -16.32 -0.80 23.76
C TYR A 411 -15.26 -0.25 22.80
N LEU A 412 -15.52 0.89 22.15
CA LEU A 412 -14.58 1.55 21.25
C LEU A 412 -13.28 1.94 21.97
N ALA A 413 -13.36 2.43 23.21
CA ALA A 413 -12.18 2.75 24.02
C ALA A 413 -11.29 1.51 24.24
N LYS A 414 -11.90 0.33 24.48
CA LYS A 414 -11.14 -0.92 24.63
C LYS A 414 -10.52 -1.39 23.34
N GLU A 415 -11.27 -1.32 22.22
CA GLU A 415 -10.81 -1.79 20.91
C GLU A 415 -9.76 -0.85 20.26
N MET A 416 -9.89 0.46 20.46
CA MET A 416 -9.11 1.46 19.73
C MET A 416 -7.99 2.09 20.55
N THR A 417 -7.89 1.80 21.86
CA THR A 417 -6.83 2.31 22.73
C THR A 417 -6.10 1.19 23.48
N GLN A 418 -4.90 1.48 23.98
CA GLN A 418 -4.11 0.54 24.80
C GLN A 418 -4.51 0.56 26.28
N LYS A 419 -5.63 1.22 26.62
CA LYS A 419 -6.07 1.38 28.01
C LYS A 419 -6.61 0.08 28.60
N SER A 420 -6.29 -0.15 29.86
CA SER A 420 -6.84 -1.25 30.65
C SER A 420 -8.29 -0.98 31.05
N LEU A 421 -9.04 -2.04 31.40
CA LEU A 421 -10.44 -1.88 31.83
C LEU A 421 -10.59 -0.95 33.05
N PRO A 422 -9.73 -1.01 34.09
CA PRO A 422 -9.76 -0.05 35.20
C PRO A 422 -9.54 1.41 34.73
N GLU A 423 -8.54 1.67 33.90
CA GLU A 423 -8.25 3.01 33.38
C GLU A 423 -9.45 3.58 32.58
N ILE A 424 -10.07 2.72 31.74
CA ILE A 424 -11.28 3.12 30.99
C ILE A 424 -12.40 3.44 32.00
N GLY A 425 -12.59 2.63 33.04
CA GLY A 425 -13.58 2.86 34.10
C GLY A 425 -13.41 4.22 34.77
N GLU A 426 -12.18 4.57 35.13
CA GLU A 426 -11.84 5.90 35.70
C GLU A 426 -12.22 7.05 34.76
N LEU A 427 -11.86 6.93 33.48
CA LEU A 427 -12.16 7.94 32.45
C LEU A 427 -13.65 8.04 32.12
N PHE A 428 -14.48 7.10 32.52
CA PHE A 428 -15.95 7.14 32.40
C PHE A 428 -16.65 7.48 33.72
N GLY A 429 -16.00 8.24 34.59
CA GLY A 429 -16.59 8.77 35.84
C GLY A 429 -16.45 7.81 37.02
N GLY A 430 -15.29 7.13 37.14
CA GLY A 430 -14.97 6.26 38.27
C GLY A 430 -15.80 4.97 38.29
N ARG A 431 -16.02 4.37 37.13
CA ARG A 431 -16.79 3.11 37.01
C ARG A 431 -15.88 1.93 37.25
N ASP A 432 -16.44 0.92 37.92
CA ASP A 432 -15.75 -0.33 38.15
C ASP A 432 -15.42 -1.03 36.81
N HIS A 433 -14.26 -1.70 36.77
CA HIS A 433 -13.77 -2.44 35.61
C HIS A 433 -14.76 -3.53 35.14
N THR A 434 -15.54 -4.10 36.04
CA THR A 434 -16.60 -5.08 35.72
C THR A 434 -17.71 -4.46 34.86
N THR A 435 -18.06 -3.19 35.10
CA THR A 435 -19.02 -2.43 34.29
C THR A 435 -18.49 -2.25 32.86
N VAL A 436 -17.20 -1.92 32.72
CA VAL A 436 -16.55 -1.79 31.42
C VAL A 436 -16.49 -3.13 30.71
N LEU A 437 -16.08 -4.18 31.42
CA LEU A 437 -16.02 -5.54 30.88
C LEU A 437 -17.38 -6.02 30.37
N HIS A 438 -18.45 -5.77 31.16
CA HIS A 438 -19.82 -6.08 30.75
C HIS A 438 -20.22 -5.31 29.48
N ALA A 439 -19.92 -4.02 29.40
CA ALA A 439 -20.18 -3.20 28.21
C ALA A 439 -19.45 -3.75 26.97
N VAL A 440 -18.15 -4.07 27.10
CA VAL A 440 -17.33 -4.60 26.02
C VAL A 440 -17.89 -5.94 25.52
N ARG A 441 -18.20 -6.87 26.43
CA ARG A 441 -18.75 -8.19 26.06
C ARG A 441 -20.11 -8.06 25.39
N LYS A 442 -21.00 -7.23 25.95
CA LYS A 442 -22.34 -7.01 25.43
C LYS A 442 -22.33 -6.43 24.03
N ILE A 443 -21.63 -5.32 23.83
CA ILE A 443 -21.57 -4.65 22.52
C ILE A 443 -20.83 -5.54 21.50
N GLY A 444 -19.77 -6.25 21.90
CA GLY A 444 -19.09 -7.21 21.04
C GLY A 444 -19.98 -8.35 20.56
N ALA A 445 -20.82 -8.91 21.43
CA ALA A 445 -21.79 -9.94 21.07
C ALA A 445 -22.91 -9.37 20.17
N GLU A 446 -23.46 -8.21 20.50
CA GLU A 446 -24.49 -7.55 19.70
C GLU A 446 -23.98 -7.12 18.31
N ARG A 447 -22.71 -6.75 18.18
CA ARG A 447 -22.07 -6.41 16.89
C ARG A 447 -22.14 -7.55 15.88
N LEU A 448 -22.03 -8.80 16.35
CA LEU A 448 -22.09 -9.99 15.49
C LEU A 448 -23.51 -10.34 15.04
N GLN A 449 -24.53 -9.91 15.80
CA GLN A 449 -25.93 -10.27 15.58
C GLN A 449 -26.75 -9.15 14.91
N MET A 450 -26.36 -7.89 15.08
CA MET A 450 -27.13 -6.72 14.66
C MET A 450 -26.38 -5.93 13.58
N THR A 451 -26.80 -6.07 12.33
CA THR A 451 -26.21 -5.38 11.17
C THR A 451 -26.19 -3.86 11.36
N ASP A 452 -27.26 -3.27 11.92
CA ASP A 452 -27.37 -1.83 12.16
C ASP A 452 -26.32 -1.34 13.17
N LEU A 453 -26.10 -2.08 14.25
CA LEU A 453 -25.08 -1.75 15.25
C LEU A 453 -23.67 -1.87 14.66
N ASN A 454 -23.43 -2.90 13.87
CA ASN A 454 -22.14 -3.06 13.18
C ASN A 454 -21.86 -1.88 12.24
N HIS A 455 -22.87 -1.43 11.49
CA HIS A 455 -22.75 -0.25 10.63
C HIS A 455 -22.48 1.03 11.44
N GLN A 456 -23.21 1.26 12.53
CA GLN A 456 -22.96 2.40 13.43
C GLN A 456 -21.55 2.40 14.01
N LEU A 457 -21.06 1.23 14.47
CA LEU A 457 -19.70 1.08 14.98
C LEU A 457 -18.68 1.36 13.89
N HIS A 458 -18.90 0.87 12.67
CA HIS A 458 -18.02 1.13 11.54
C HIS A 458 -17.91 2.63 11.21
N VAL A 459 -19.03 3.34 11.17
CA VAL A 459 -19.05 4.80 10.96
C VAL A 459 -18.29 5.52 12.07
N LEU A 460 -18.51 5.16 13.35
CA LEU A 460 -17.79 5.74 14.48
C LEU A 460 -16.29 5.44 14.42
N GLU A 461 -15.90 4.22 14.10
CA GLU A 461 -14.51 3.83 13.92
C GLU A 461 -13.83 4.62 12.79
N GLN A 462 -14.51 4.83 11.67
CA GLN A 462 -13.99 5.66 10.58
C GLN A 462 -13.84 7.13 10.99
N THR A 463 -14.85 7.70 11.67
CA THR A 463 -14.80 9.09 12.16
C THR A 463 -13.67 9.30 13.17
N LEU A 464 -13.33 8.28 13.98
CA LEU A 464 -12.25 8.33 14.96
C LEU A 464 -10.86 8.13 14.36
N LYS A 465 -10.79 7.51 13.19
CA LYS A 465 -9.53 7.27 12.47
C LYS A 465 -9.13 8.43 11.54
N GLY A 466 -10.05 9.37 11.26
CA GLY A 466 -9.86 10.57 10.43
C GLY A 466 -10.11 10.27 8.99
#